data_f7d8fb2a8b306b177848a7fddde64d4f
#
_entry.id   f7d8fb2a8b306b177848a7fddde64d4f
#
_cell.length_a   1.000
_cell.length_b   1.000
_cell.length_c   1.000
_cell.angle_alpha   90.00
_cell.angle_beta   90.00
_cell.angle_gamma   90.00
#
_symmetry.space_group_name_H-M   'P 1'
#
loop_
_entity.id
_entity.type
_entity.pdbx_description
1 polymer ?
#
loop_
_entity_poly.entity_id
_entity_poly.type
_entity_poly.pdbx_seq_one_letter_code
_entity_poly.pdbx_strand_id
1 'polypeptide(L)'
;DCLLSRGLGDVYKRQLLLAGSTGAHLQVIALTRSENMMPAEVTTEQTRIELPQMTETVKNIFIDPRQQWLYVINGRATADVFSLRDKSLNGRYTLAQSADTEVTATAQLVGGISLIIGDSHGGLAQWFMARDPDGESRFKQIRTFQLGTSPIVQIDAEERRKGFIALDAEGKLGVFHSTARRTLLVESVAQGPGILALSPRANRIMIEEPGRLLPLKLHNPHPEVSFSALWGKVWYENYDAPKYVWQSTASNTDFEPKLSLSPLTFGTLKAAFYAMILAAPLAIAAAIYTAYF
;
A
#
# COMPACT_ATOMS: atom_id res chain seq x y z
N ASP A 1 4.83 21.03 16.80
CA ASP A 1 5.16 19.67 16.33
C ASP A 1 5.44 19.74 14.85
N CYS A 2 6.61 19.24 14.45
CA CYS A 2 7.05 19.22 13.06
C CYS A 2 6.89 17.81 12.52
N LEU A 3 6.01 17.62 11.54
CA LEU A 3 5.84 16.34 10.84
C LEU A 3 6.89 16.26 9.72
N LEU A 4 7.66 15.19 9.69
CA LEU A 4 8.70 14.95 8.69
C LEU A 4 8.44 13.65 7.94
N SER A 5 8.46 13.70 6.61
CA SER A 5 8.47 12.52 5.75
C SER A 5 9.72 12.50 4.86
N ARG A 6 10.28 11.32 4.65
CA ARG A 6 11.53 11.09 3.92
C ARG A 6 11.30 10.16 2.72
N GLY A 7 11.64 10.63 1.51
CA GLY A 7 11.66 9.82 0.29
C GLY A 7 13.09 9.50 -0.16
N LEU A 8 13.31 8.29 -0.69
CA LEU A 8 14.60 7.83 -1.26
C LEU A 8 14.61 8.08 -2.77
N GLY A 9 15.62 8.76 -3.27
CA GLY A 9 15.75 9.13 -4.68
C GLY A 9 16.61 8.19 -5.53
N ASP A 10 16.68 8.51 -6.81
CA ASP A 10 17.27 7.72 -7.89
C ASP A 10 18.81 7.58 -7.80
N VAL A 11 19.36 6.50 -8.35
CA VAL A 11 20.77 6.04 -8.21
C VAL A 11 21.82 7.03 -8.71
N TYR A 12 21.47 7.95 -9.62
CA TYR A 12 22.39 8.91 -10.21
C TYR A 12 22.38 10.33 -9.60
N LYS A 13 21.32 10.69 -8.89
CA LYS A 13 21.27 11.88 -8.07
C LYS A 13 20.69 11.48 -6.72
N ARG A 14 21.52 11.39 -5.70
CA ARG A 14 21.04 11.14 -4.34
C ARG A 14 20.30 12.37 -3.86
N GLN A 15 19.01 12.41 -4.13
CA GLN A 15 18.11 13.44 -3.65
C GLN A 15 17.35 12.94 -2.43
N LEU A 16 17.37 13.72 -1.37
CA LEU A 16 16.57 13.53 -0.17
C LEU A 16 15.53 14.63 -0.13
N LEU A 17 14.25 14.25 -0.10
CA LEU A 17 13.16 15.19 0.13
C LEU A 17 12.75 15.15 1.61
N LEU A 18 12.64 16.31 2.20
CA LEU A 18 12.12 16.52 3.53
C LEU A 18 10.88 17.39 3.42
N ALA A 19 9.75 16.90 3.87
CA ALA A 19 8.52 17.68 3.96
C ALA A 19 8.15 17.86 5.44
N GLY A 20 7.78 19.07 5.80
CA GLY A 20 7.34 19.39 7.15
C GLY A 20 6.26 20.46 7.12
N SER A 21 5.44 20.51 8.17
CA SER A 21 4.43 21.54 8.34
C SER A 21 4.49 22.19 9.71
N THR A 22 4.11 23.47 9.75
CA THR A 22 3.85 24.20 10.97
C THR A 22 2.44 24.79 10.83
N GLY A 23 1.46 24.14 11.43
CA GLY A 23 0.05 24.45 11.19
C GLY A 23 -0.34 24.24 9.73
N ALA A 24 -0.77 25.28 9.05
CA ALA A 24 -1.15 25.24 7.62
C ALA A 24 0.02 25.52 6.67
N HIS A 25 1.21 25.84 7.19
CA HIS A 25 2.37 26.13 6.35
C HIS A 25 3.14 24.85 6.06
N LEU A 26 3.14 24.44 4.80
CA LEU A 26 3.88 23.29 4.29
C LEU A 26 5.22 23.75 3.73
N GLN A 27 6.30 23.08 4.13
CA GLN A 27 7.63 23.30 3.59
C GLN A 27 8.21 22.00 3.06
N VAL A 28 8.71 22.04 1.83
CA VAL A 28 9.42 20.92 1.22
C VAL A 28 10.83 21.36 0.84
N ILE A 29 11.80 20.61 1.28
CA ILE A 29 13.23 20.88 1.04
C ILE A 29 13.82 19.68 0.31
N ALA A 30 14.44 19.94 -0.83
CA ALA A 30 15.21 18.96 -1.58
C ALA A 30 16.70 19.14 -1.27
N LEU A 31 17.35 18.10 -0.76
CA LEU A 31 18.79 18.01 -0.59
C LEU A 31 19.35 17.15 -1.71
N THR A 32 20.09 17.75 -2.63
CA THR A 32 20.71 17.03 -3.74
C THR A 32 22.22 16.90 -3.47
N ARG A 33 22.68 15.67 -3.40
CA ARG A 33 24.10 15.35 -3.31
C ARG A 33 24.63 15.03 -4.69
N SER A 34 25.61 15.78 -5.17
CA SER A 34 26.36 15.51 -6.37
C SER A 34 27.80 15.11 -6.05
N GLU A 35 28.26 14.04 -6.68
CA GLU A 35 29.65 13.58 -6.57
C GLU A 35 30.34 13.83 -7.91
N ASN A 36 31.33 14.72 -7.93
CA ASN A 36 32.17 14.92 -9.09
C ASN A 36 33.32 13.90 -9.09
N MET A 37 33.53 13.22 -10.22
CA MET A 37 34.58 12.21 -10.32
C MET A 37 36.01 12.80 -10.34
N MET A 38 36.14 14.05 -10.77
CA MET A 38 37.43 14.76 -10.75
C MET A 38 37.23 16.28 -10.61
N PRO A 39 37.74 16.92 -9.55
CA PRO A 39 38.22 16.34 -8.30
C PRO A 39 37.08 15.65 -7.53
N ALA A 40 37.43 14.72 -6.63
CA ALA A 40 36.46 14.00 -5.79
C ALA A 40 35.86 14.96 -4.74
N GLU A 41 34.96 15.81 -5.16
CA GLU A 41 34.28 16.80 -4.32
C GLU A 41 32.80 16.40 -4.20
N VAL A 42 32.32 16.32 -2.95
CA VAL A 42 30.92 16.07 -2.65
C VAL A 42 30.28 17.41 -2.34
N THR A 43 29.41 17.86 -3.21
CA THR A 43 28.62 19.06 -2.96
C THR A 43 27.18 18.69 -2.57
N THR A 44 26.63 19.37 -1.57
CA THR A 44 25.24 19.23 -1.17
C THR A 44 24.54 20.55 -1.42
N GLU A 45 23.56 20.51 -2.31
CA GLU A 45 22.72 21.65 -2.65
C GLU A 45 21.36 21.50 -1.98
N GLN A 46 20.89 22.58 -1.36
CA GLN A 46 19.58 22.66 -0.75
C GLN A 46 18.66 23.53 -1.62
N THR A 47 17.57 22.95 -2.08
CA THR A 47 16.54 23.69 -2.84
C THR A 47 15.23 23.62 -2.09
N ARG A 48 14.58 24.77 -1.89
CA ARG A 48 13.21 24.84 -1.36
C ARG A 48 12.23 24.68 -2.50
N ILE A 49 11.29 23.74 -2.34
CA ILE A 49 10.15 23.56 -3.27
C ILE A 49 8.98 24.35 -2.69
N GLU A 50 8.56 25.35 -3.42
CA GLU A 50 7.37 26.13 -3.09
C GLU A 50 6.13 25.39 -3.58
N LEU A 51 5.20 25.13 -2.68
CA LEU A 51 3.91 24.52 -2.94
C LEU A 51 2.79 25.50 -2.60
N PRO A 52 1.60 25.36 -3.18
CA PRO A 52 0.43 26.16 -2.80
C PRO A 52 0.16 26.08 -1.30
N GLN A 53 -0.30 27.19 -0.71
CA GLN A 53 -0.61 27.24 0.72
C GLN A 53 -1.76 26.30 1.06
N MET A 54 -1.65 25.68 2.22
CA MET A 54 -2.69 24.83 2.77
C MET A 54 -3.82 25.68 3.35
N THR A 55 -5.05 25.23 3.16
CA THR A 55 -6.23 25.88 3.74
C THR A 55 -6.62 25.31 5.10
N GLU A 56 -6.08 24.13 5.44
CA GLU A 56 -6.42 23.39 6.64
C GLU A 56 -5.18 22.97 7.42
N THR A 57 -5.37 22.61 8.69
CA THR A 57 -4.29 22.10 9.54
C THR A 57 -3.83 20.72 9.06
N VAL A 58 -2.54 20.59 8.86
CA VAL A 58 -1.91 19.35 8.41
C VAL A 58 -1.81 18.37 9.60
N LYS A 59 -2.30 17.16 9.42
CA LYS A 59 -2.24 16.08 10.41
C LYS A 59 -1.06 15.14 10.13
N ASN A 60 -0.92 14.67 8.90
CA ASN A 60 0.17 13.78 8.49
C ASN A 60 0.64 14.14 7.07
N ILE A 61 1.91 13.84 6.81
CA ILE A 61 2.55 14.07 5.51
C ILE A 61 3.26 12.78 5.08
N PHE A 62 3.09 12.39 3.81
CA PHE A 62 3.77 11.25 3.22
C PHE A 62 4.35 11.61 1.86
N ILE A 63 5.54 11.11 1.55
CA ILE A 63 6.16 11.22 0.23
C ILE A 63 6.25 9.81 -0.37
N ASP A 64 5.88 9.66 -1.64
CA ASP A 64 6.06 8.40 -2.33
C ASP A 64 7.56 8.11 -2.59
N PRO A 65 7.99 6.85 -2.70
CA PRO A 65 9.40 6.49 -2.89
C PRO A 65 10.03 7.04 -4.17
N ARG A 66 9.22 7.27 -5.20
CA ARG A 66 9.65 7.86 -6.48
C ARG A 66 9.74 9.39 -6.42
N GLN A 67 9.37 9.99 -5.29
CA GLN A 67 9.37 11.45 -5.09
C GLN A 67 8.51 12.20 -6.12
N GLN A 68 7.44 11.56 -6.59
CA GLN A 68 6.50 12.14 -7.55
C GLN A 68 5.31 12.80 -6.85
N TRP A 69 4.88 12.21 -5.73
CA TRP A 69 3.67 12.61 -5.01
C TRP A 69 3.97 12.94 -3.55
N LEU A 70 3.34 13.99 -3.10
CA LEU A 70 3.27 14.37 -1.69
C LEU A 70 1.82 14.29 -1.26
N TYR A 71 1.54 13.51 -0.25
CA TYR A 71 0.21 13.35 0.35
C TYR A 71 0.17 14.12 1.66
N VAL A 72 -0.77 15.02 1.77
CA VAL A 72 -0.99 15.82 3.00
C VAL A 72 -2.37 15.50 3.52
N ILE A 73 -2.42 14.83 4.66
CA ILE A 73 -3.66 14.45 5.31
C ILE A 73 -4.07 15.57 6.26
N ASN A 74 -5.28 16.09 6.08
CA ASN A 74 -5.82 17.21 6.82
C ASN A 74 -6.75 16.74 7.95
N GLY A 75 -6.99 17.61 8.92
CA GLY A 75 -7.80 17.29 10.10
C GLY A 75 -9.26 16.95 9.82
N ARG A 76 -9.82 17.43 8.69
CA ARG A 76 -11.24 17.22 8.30
C ARG A 76 -11.43 16.03 7.36
N ALA A 77 -10.64 14.98 7.51
CA ALA A 77 -10.71 13.78 6.68
C ALA A 77 -10.62 14.09 5.17
N THR A 78 -9.74 15.00 4.81
CA THR A 78 -9.36 15.30 3.42
C THR A 78 -7.89 15.01 3.19
N ALA A 79 -7.52 14.71 1.95
CA ALA A 79 -6.15 14.60 1.51
C ALA A 79 -5.88 15.56 0.36
N ASP A 80 -4.89 16.41 0.51
CA ASP A 80 -4.35 17.21 -0.60
C ASP A 80 -3.15 16.47 -1.18
N VAL A 81 -3.20 16.16 -2.48
CA VAL A 81 -2.14 15.47 -3.18
C VAL A 81 -1.44 16.44 -4.12
N PHE A 82 -0.12 16.59 -3.94
CA PHE A 82 0.70 17.47 -4.75
C PHE A 82 1.59 16.67 -5.69
N SER A 83 1.69 17.13 -6.95
CA SER A 83 2.73 16.70 -7.87
C SER A 83 4.03 17.44 -7.52
N LEU A 84 5.04 16.72 -7.07
CA LEU A 84 6.36 17.30 -6.77
C LEU A 84 7.12 17.66 -8.05
N ARG A 85 6.80 17.00 -9.15
CA ARG A 85 7.36 17.30 -10.47
C ARG A 85 6.85 18.65 -11.00
N ASP A 86 5.51 18.84 -10.96
CA ASP A 86 4.87 20.00 -11.52
C ASP A 86 4.70 21.14 -10.49
N LYS A 87 5.08 20.86 -9.21
CA LYS A 87 4.97 21.77 -8.07
C LYS A 87 3.56 22.34 -7.90
N SER A 88 2.55 21.51 -8.14
CA SER A 88 1.14 21.90 -8.18
C SER A 88 0.26 20.94 -7.41
N LEU A 89 -0.90 21.41 -6.98
CA LEU A 89 -1.94 20.57 -6.40
C LEU A 89 -2.56 19.71 -7.52
N ASN A 90 -2.42 18.38 -7.39
CA ASN A 90 -3.10 17.42 -8.27
C ASN A 90 -4.59 17.35 -7.97
N GLY A 91 -4.95 17.33 -6.69
CA GLY A 91 -6.35 17.32 -6.27
C GLY A 91 -6.52 17.24 -4.76
N ARG A 92 -7.74 17.61 -4.32
CA ARG A 92 -8.22 17.40 -2.97
C ARG A 92 -9.21 16.23 -2.96
N TYR A 93 -8.99 15.27 -2.08
CA TYR A 93 -9.76 14.04 -2.00
C TYR A 93 -10.41 13.90 -0.63
N THR A 94 -11.69 13.56 -0.60
CA THR A 94 -12.39 13.26 0.64
C THR A 94 -12.11 11.83 1.05
N LEU A 95 -11.59 11.63 2.25
CA LEU A 95 -11.23 10.33 2.81
C LEU A 95 -12.35 9.73 3.65
N ALA A 96 -13.24 10.59 4.16
CA ALA A 96 -14.37 10.20 5.00
C ALA A 96 -15.51 9.60 4.18
N GLN A 97 -16.19 8.62 4.75
CA GLN A 97 -17.41 8.04 4.17
C GLN A 97 -18.68 8.82 4.56
N SER A 98 -18.63 9.59 5.65
CA SER A 98 -19.70 10.45 6.13
C SER A 98 -19.15 11.77 6.69
N ALA A 99 -20.01 12.77 6.84
CA ALA A 99 -19.60 14.13 7.25
C ALA A 99 -19.06 14.22 8.68
N ASP A 100 -19.40 13.26 9.52
CA ASP A 100 -18.99 13.13 10.93
C ASP A 100 -17.78 12.22 11.14
N THR A 101 -17.24 11.67 10.06
CA THR A 101 -16.06 10.79 10.12
C THR A 101 -14.78 11.62 10.11
N GLU A 102 -13.90 11.36 11.08
CA GLU A 102 -12.56 11.95 11.14
C GLU A 102 -11.49 10.91 10.88
N VAL A 103 -10.39 11.32 10.26
CA VAL A 103 -9.18 10.49 10.16
C VAL A 103 -8.51 10.50 11.53
N THR A 104 -8.31 9.32 12.11
CA THR A 104 -7.71 9.17 13.44
C THR A 104 -6.30 8.61 13.39
N ALA A 105 -6.02 7.70 12.46
CA ALA A 105 -4.71 7.08 12.29
C ALA A 105 -4.36 6.92 10.80
N THR A 106 -3.07 6.95 10.49
CA THR A 106 -2.57 6.75 9.13
C THR A 106 -1.24 5.99 9.15
N ALA A 107 -1.04 5.12 8.17
CA ALA A 107 0.23 4.44 7.97
C ALA A 107 0.52 4.26 6.49
N GLN A 108 1.81 4.24 6.13
CA GLN A 108 2.27 3.93 4.78
C GLN A 108 2.66 2.45 4.72
N LEU A 109 2.13 1.70 3.76
CA LEU A 109 2.51 0.31 3.57
C LEU A 109 3.92 0.19 3.01
N VAL A 110 4.54 -0.98 3.22
CA VAL A 110 5.84 -1.30 2.65
C VAL A 110 5.90 -0.98 1.16
N GLY A 111 7.02 -0.42 0.71
CA GLY A 111 7.14 0.10 -0.67
C GLY A 111 6.63 1.53 -0.85
N GLY A 112 5.93 2.11 0.15
CA GLY A 112 5.60 3.53 0.22
C GLY A 112 4.58 4.06 -0.80
N ILE A 113 3.88 3.17 -1.52
CA ILE A 113 2.92 3.55 -2.56
C ILE A 113 1.51 3.72 -1.99
N SER A 114 1.11 2.79 -1.12
CA SER A 114 -0.23 2.80 -0.50
C SER A 114 -0.22 3.42 0.89
N LEU A 115 -1.28 4.16 1.18
CA LEU A 115 -1.61 4.64 2.52
C LEU A 115 -2.79 3.83 3.07
N ILE A 116 -2.71 3.46 4.34
CA ILE A 116 -3.85 2.98 5.14
C ILE A 116 -4.33 4.14 6.01
N ILE A 117 -5.60 4.41 5.94
CA ILE A 117 -6.26 5.50 6.66
C ILE A 117 -7.29 4.88 7.57
N GLY A 118 -7.17 5.12 8.86
CA GLY A 118 -8.10 4.72 9.90
C GLY A 118 -8.98 5.88 10.34
N ASP A 119 -10.22 5.59 10.66
CA ASP A 119 -11.24 6.58 10.98
C ASP A 119 -11.79 6.46 12.40
N SER A 120 -12.63 7.43 12.78
CA SER A 120 -13.29 7.53 14.07
C SER A 120 -14.37 6.47 14.32
N HIS A 121 -14.76 5.70 13.30
CA HIS A 121 -15.78 4.65 13.39
C HIS A 121 -15.19 3.23 13.21
N GLY A 122 -13.85 3.08 13.37
CA GLY A 122 -13.17 1.80 13.27
C GLY A 122 -13.00 1.28 11.84
N GLY A 123 -13.28 2.12 10.85
CA GLY A 123 -13.03 1.85 9.45
C GLY A 123 -11.56 2.02 9.10
N LEU A 124 -11.10 1.23 8.14
CA LEU A 124 -9.75 1.25 7.60
C LEU A 124 -9.83 1.22 6.07
N ALA A 125 -9.19 2.15 5.40
CA ALA A 125 -9.23 2.24 3.94
C ALA A 125 -7.82 2.31 3.35
N GLN A 126 -7.57 1.52 2.30
CA GLN A 126 -6.35 1.60 1.50
C GLN A 126 -6.54 2.57 0.34
N TRP A 127 -5.59 3.47 0.19
CA TRP A 127 -5.55 4.48 -0.85
C TRP A 127 -4.21 4.48 -1.57
N PHE A 128 -4.21 4.67 -2.89
CA PHE A 128 -3.01 4.95 -3.67
C PHE A 128 -3.33 5.72 -4.96
N MET A 129 -2.28 6.26 -5.60
CA MET A 129 -2.41 6.90 -6.91
C MET A 129 -2.60 5.85 -7.98
N ALA A 130 -3.67 5.96 -8.74
CA ALA A 130 -3.95 5.12 -9.91
C ALA A 130 -4.27 6.00 -11.11
N ARG A 131 -3.85 5.54 -12.30
CA ARG A 131 -4.14 6.25 -13.55
C ARG A 131 -5.54 5.92 -14.03
N ASP A 132 -6.28 6.93 -14.42
CA ASP A 132 -7.59 6.80 -15.05
C ASP A 132 -7.47 6.49 -16.55
N PRO A 133 -8.56 6.03 -17.19
CA PRO A 133 -8.59 5.82 -18.64
C PRO A 133 -8.31 7.09 -19.47
N ASP A 134 -8.54 8.24 -18.91
CA ASP A 134 -8.20 9.55 -19.48
C ASP A 134 -6.70 9.90 -19.39
N GLY A 135 -5.92 9.06 -18.71
CA GLY A 135 -4.48 9.21 -18.51
C GLY A 135 -4.09 10.02 -17.28
N GLU A 136 -5.06 10.59 -16.56
CA GLU A 136 -4.79 11.35 -15.34
C GLU A 136 -4.55 10.43 -14.13
N SER A 137 -3.63 10.85 -13.27
CA SER A 137 -3.39 10.16 -12.00
C SER A 137 -4.28 10.74 -10.92
N ARG A 138 -5.04 9.86 -10.24
CA ARG A 138 -5.94 10.24 -9.14
C ARG A 138 -5.71 9.38 -7.91
N PHE A 139 -5.85 9.99 -6.75
CA PHE A 139 -5.79 9.28 -5.47
C PHE A 139 -7.12 8.55 -5.24
N LYS A 140 -7.07 7.23 -5.16
CA LYS A 140 -8.28 6.39 -5.12
C LYS A 140 -8.33 5.50 -3.91
N GLN A 141 -9.53 5.33 -3.38
CA GLN A 141 -9.84 4.30 -2.40
C GLN A 141 -9.94 2.94 -3.10
N ILE A 142 -9.10 2.01 -2.70
CA ILE A 142 -8.95 0.71 -3.36
C ILE A 142 -9.66 -0.39 -2.59
N ARG A 143 -9.48 -0.41 -1.25
CA ARG A 143 -10.04 -1.42 -0.36
C ARG A 143 -10.45 -0.81 0.95
N THR A 144 -11.42 -1.46 1.59
CA THR A 144 -11.87 -1.11 2.93
C THR A 144 -11.85 -2.34 3.82
N PHE A 145 -11.59 -2.10 5.11
CA PHE A 145 -11.64 -3.07 6.18
C PHE A 145 -12.39 -2.46 7.36
N GLN A 146 -12.86 -3.29 8.28
CA GLN A 146 -13.52 -2.85 9.50
C GLN A 146 -12.91 -3.58 10.69
N LEU A 147 -12.48 -2.84 11.72
CA LEU A 147 -11.97 -3.40 12.95
C LEU A 147 -13.07 -3.52 14.00
N GLY A 148 -13.75 -2.44 14.24
CA GLY A 148 -14.82 -2.32 15.23
C GLY A 148 -15.71 -1.13 14.92
N THR A 149 -16.23 -0.47 15.95
CA THR A 149 -17.01 0.76 15.85
C THR A 149 -16.34 1.94 16.56
N SER A 150 -15.20 1.66 17.22
CA SER A 150 -14.44 2.64 17.98
C SER A 150 -13.30 3.24 17.15
N PRO A 151 -12.86 4.46 17.43
CA PRO A 151 -11.80 5.13 16.68
C PRO A 151 -10.52 4.30 16.60
N ILE A 152 -9.91 4.25 15.42
CA ILE A 152 -8.58 3.65 15.23
C ILE A 152 -7.55 4.56 15.89
N VAL A 153 -6.80 4.02 16.84
CA VAL A 153 -5.76 4.78 17.56
C VAL A 153 -4.44 4.73 16.84
N GLN A 154 -4.06 3.55 16.37
CA GLN A 154 -2.80 3.35 15.70
C GLN A 154 -2.86 2.26 14.64
N ILE A 155 -2.08 2.44 13.58
CA ILE A 155 -1.85 1.47 12.52
C ILE A 155 -0.35 1.27 12.40
N ASP A 156 0.10 0.01 12.29
CA ASP A 156 1.49 -0.33 12.04
C ASP A 156 1.58 -1.31 10.87
N ALA A 157 2.50 -1.06 9.94
CA ALA A 157 2.63 -1.81 8.69
C ALA A 157 3.73 -2.86 8.78
N GLU A 158 3.55 -4.01 8.13
CA GLU A 158 4.60 -5.00 7.98
C GLU A 158 5.73 -4.46 7.07
N GLU A 159 6.98 -4.73 7.42
CA GLU A 159 8.14 -4.30 6.63
C GLU A 159 8.42 -5.16 5.39
N ARG A 160 7.78 -6.33 5.27
CA ARG A 160 8.10 -7.34 4.25
C ARG A 160 6.96 -7.67 3.30
N ARG A 161 5.74 -7.40 3.70
CA ARG A 161 4.50 -7.77 2.98
C ARG A 161 3.50 -6.65 3.09
N LYS A 162 2.43 -6.71 2.30
CA LYS A 162 1.32 -5.74 2.34
C LYS A 162 0.35 -6.02 3.50
N GLY A 163 0.87 -6.54 4.62
CA GLY A 163 0.15 -6.70 5.88
C GLY A 163 0.22 -5.44 6.72
N PHE A 164 -0.74 -5.28 7.62
CA PHE A 164 -0.76 -4.25 8.64
C PHE A 164 -1.60 -4.69 9.83
N ILE A 165 -1.34 -4.07 10.97
CA ILE A 165 -2.11 -4.24 12.19
C ILE A 165 -2.71 -2.90 12.60
N ALA A 166 -3.85 -2.92 13.27
CA ALA A 166 -4.51 -1.74 13.79
C ALA A 166 -5.03 -1.99 15.19
N LEU A 167 -4.99 -0.97 16.03
CA LEU A 167 -5.54 -0.97 17.38
C LEU A 167 -6.58 0.13 17.49
N ASP A 168 -7.75 -0.17 18.06
CA ASP A 168 -8.78 0.80 18.34
C ASP A 168 -8.74 1.33 19.78
N ALA A 169 -9.58 2.32 20.07
CA ALA A 169 -9.66 2.95 21.39
C ALA A 169 -10.19 2.04 22.51
N GLU A 170 -10.83 0.93 22.16
CA GLU A 170 -11.31 -0.08 23.13
C GLU A 170 -10.30 -1.21 23.36
N GLY A 171 -9.13 -1.15 22.70
CA GLY A 171 -8.09 -2.18 22.82
C GLY A 171 -8.32 -3.41 21.95
N LYS A 172 -9.13 -3.27 20.89
CA LYS A 172 -9.31 -4.32 19.89
C LYS A 172 -8.18 -4.26 18.86
N LEU A 173 -7.50 -5.38 18.68
CA LEU A 173 -6.43 -5.55 17.70
C LEU A 173 -6.97 -6.24 16.45
N GLY A 174 -6.68 -5.67 15.30
CA GLY A 174 -6.92 -6.29 13.99
C GLY A 174 -5.60 -6.59 13.27
N VAL A 175 -5.56 -7.72 12.59
CA VAL A 175 -4.48 -8.12 11.69
C VAL A 175 -5.07 -8.26 10.29
N PHE A 176 -4.50 -7.55 9.33
CA PHE A 176 -5.04 -7.43 7.98
C PHE A 176 -3.97 -7.69 6.92
N HIS A 177 -4.39 -8.16 5.76
CA HIS A 177 -3.55 -8.19 4.57
C HIS A 177 -4.24 -7.45 3.44
N SER A 178 -3.59 -6.39 2.96
CA SER A 178 -4.18 -5.42 2.04
C SER A 178 -4.49 -6.05 0.67
N THR A 179 -3.48 -6.58 -0.04
CA THR A 179 -3.65 -7.13 -1.39
C THR A 179 -4.63 -8.29 -1.45
N ALA A 180 -4.58 -9.20 -0.47
CA ALA A 180 -5.49 -10.34 -0.39
C ALA A 180 -6.88 -9.98 0.12
N ARG A 181 -7.12 -8.73 0.52
CA ARG A 181 -8.35 -8.24 1.14
C ARG A 181 -8.83 -9.15 2.28
N ARG A 182 -7.90 -9.49 3.18
CA ARG A 182 -8.17 -10.39 4.30
C ARG A 182 -8.13 -9.66 5.64
N THR A 183 -9.15 -9.92 6.44
CA THR A 183 -9.08 -9.77 7.90
C THR A 183 -8.64 -11.13 8.46
N LEU A 184 -7.44 -11.17 9.03
CA LEU A 184 -6.82 -12.42 9.49
C LEU A 184 -7.19 -12.73 10.93
N LEU A 185 -7.26 -11.67 11.77
CA LEU A 185 -7.60 -11.76 13.17
C LEU A 185 -8.27 -10.46 13.60
N VAL A 186 -9.25 -10.56 14.49
CA VAL A 186 -9.80 -9.43 15.24
C VAL A 186 -10.09 -9.93 16.64
N GLU A 187 -9.36 -9.40 17.63
CA GLU A 187 -9.50 -9.78 19.04
C GLU A 187 -9.34 -8.58 19.97
N SER A 188 -10.04 -8.59 21.10
CA SER A 188 -9.83 -7.63 22.17
C SER A 188 -8.67 -8.11 23.04
N VAL A 189 -7.56 -7.40 22.99
CA VAL A 189 -6.27 -7.80 23.62
C VAL A 189 -5.84 -6.84 24.72
N ALA A 190 -6.37 -5.62 24.70
CA ALA A 190 -6.03 -4.54 25.61
C ALA A 190 -7.30 -4.00 26.29
N GLN A 191 -7.15 -3.25 27.38
CA GLN A 191 -8.30 -2.66 28.12
C GLN A 191 -8.58 -1.21 27.71
N GLY A 192 -7.90 -0.71 26.68
CA GLY A 192 -8.04 0.65 26.20
C GLY A 192 -6.97 0.99 25.16
N PRO A 193 -6.81 2.28 24.85
CA PRO A 193 -5.84 2.74 23.88
C PRO A 193 -4.41 2.48 24.37
N GLY A 194 -3.55 2.02 23.48
CA GLY A 194 -2.16 1.73 23.75
C GLY A 194 -1.26 2.10 22.58
N ILE A 195 0.06 1.96 22.78
CA ILE A 195 1.04 2.09 21.71
C ILE A 195 1.29 0.70 21.12
N LEU A 196 1.14 0.59 19.82
CA LEU A 196 1.27 -0.63 19.05
C LEU A 196 2.60 -0.67 18.31
N ALA A 197 3.30 -1.80 18.36
CA ALA A 197 4.50 -2.02 17.56
C ALA A 197 4.55 -3.44 17.00
N LEU A 198 4.85 -3.56 15.71
CA LEU A 198 5.03 -4.82 15.00
C LEU A 198 6.51 -5.10 14.79
N SER A 199 6.94 -6.33 15.08
CA SER A 199 8.33 -6.72 14.81
C SER A 199 8.63 -6.74 13.31
N PRO A 200 9.89 -6.46 12.86
CA PRO A 200 10.25 -6.48 11.44
C PRO A 200 10.01 -7.80 10.71
N ARG A 201 9.91 -8.93 11.45
CA ARG A 201 9.55 -10.24 10.91
C ARG A 201 8.05 -10.52 10.93
N ALA A 202 7.24 -9.57 11.40
CA ALA A 202 5.79 -9.70 11.57
C ALA A 202 5.37 -10.97 12.36
N ASN A 203 6.17 -11.40 13.33
CA ASN A 203 5.92 -12.58 14.14
C ASN A 203 5.69 -12.26 15.62
N ARG A 204 5.80 -11.00 16.00
CA ARG A 204 5.54 -10.50 17.35
C ARG A 204 4.89 -9.13 17.28
N ILE A 205 3.95 -8.93 18.17
CA ILE A 205 3.29 -7.66 18.40
C ILE A 205 3.57 -7.25 19.84
N MET A 206 3.87 -5.99 20.06
CA MET A 206 3.99 -5.39 21.37
C MET A 206 2.92 -4.32 21.52
N ILE A 207 2.16 -4.37 22.59
CA ILE A 207 1.21 -3.34 22.96
C ILE A 207 1.63 -2.78 24.31
N GLU A 208 1.79 -1.48 24.39
CA GLU A 208 2.08 -0.76 25.62
C GLU A 208 0.79 -0.09 26.10
N GLU A 209 0.34 -0.51 27.28
CA GLU A 209 -0.72 0.13 28.06
C GLU A 209 -0.12 0.82 29.30
N PRO A 210 -0.84 1.72 29.97
CA PRO A 210 -0.35 2.34 31.19
C PRO A 210 0.08 1.30 32.26
N GLY A 211 1.38 1.21 32.50
CA GLY A 211 1.96 0.30 33.49
C GLY A 211 2.09 -1.17 33.07
N ARG A 212 1.83 -1.52 31.78
CA ARG A 212 1.87 -2.90 31.29
C ARG A 212 2.38 -2.99 29.86
N LEU A 213 3.26 -3.96 29.60
CA LEU A 213 3.66 -4.35 28.25
C LEU A 213 3.08 -5.73 27.92
N LEU A 214 2.41 -5.85 26.78
CA LEU A 214 1.76 -7.07 26.31
C LEU A 214 2.51 -7.60 25.08
N PRO A 215 3.41 -8.58 25.25
CA PRO A 215 4.05 -9.26 24.13
C PRO A 215 3.13 -10.37 23.59
N LEU A 216 2.75 -10.25 22.32
CA LEU A 216 1.94 -11.24 21.61
C LEU A 216 2.77 -11.93 20.52
N LYS A 217 2.57 -13.24 20.33
CA LYS A 217 3.14 -13.97 19.20
C LYS A 217 2.12 -13.99 18.07
N LEU A 218 2.56 -13.64 16.88
CA LEU A 218 1.77 -13.74 15.66
C LEU A 218 2.33 -14.84 14.77
N HIS A 219 1.49 -15.81 14.40
CA HIS A 219 1.82 -16.85 13.43
C HIS A 219 0.93 -16.68 12.20
N ASN A 220 1.51 -16.13 11.13
CA ASN A 220 0.80 -15.82 9.91
C ASN A 220 1.68 -16.13 8.68
N PRO A 221 1.80 -17.43 8.32
CA PRO A 221 2.76 -17.85 7.29
C PRO A 221 2.40 -17.42 5.87
N HIS A 222 1.12 -17.36 5.52
CA HIS A 222 0.63 -17.06 4.16
C HIS A 222 -0.57 -16.09 4.15
N PRO A 223 -0.39 -14.84 4.61
CA PRO A 223 -1.47 -13.87 4.67
C PRO A 223 -1.92 -13.40 3.29
N GLU A 224 -1.05 -13.48 2.29
CA GLU A 224 -1.27 -13.07 0.90
C GLU A 224 -2.22 -13.99 0.14
N VAL A 225 -2.47 -15.22 0.63
CA VAL A 225 -3.31 -16.21 -0.03
C VAL A 225 -4.77 -16.07 0.42
N SER A 226 -5.67 -15.78 -0.51
CA SER A 226 -7.12 -15.81 -0.31
C SER A 226 -7.81 -16.33 -1.57
N PHE A 227 -9.07 -16.81 -1.43
CA PHE A 227 -9.84 -17.24 -2.60
C PHE A 227 -10.00 -16.12 -3.62
N SER A 228 -10.25 -14.89 -3.17
CA SER A 228 -10.37 -13.72 -4.02
C SER A 228 -9.04 -13.34 -4.69
N ALA A 229 -7.90 -13.52 -4.04
CA ALA A 229 -6.58 -13.27 -4.63
C ALA A 229 -6.21 -14.32 -5.68
N LEU A 230 -6.65 -15.58 -5.51
CA LEU A 230 -6.38 -16.67 -6.45
C LEU A 230 -7.27 -16.63 -7.68
N TRP A 231 -8.56 -16.33 -7.53
CA TRP A 231 -9.55 -16.47 -8.61
C TRP A 231 -10.20 -15.16 -9.05
N GLY A 232 -10.08 -14.10 -8.25
CA GLY A 232 -10.59 -12.76 -8.55
C GLY A 232 -9.60 -11.87 -9.29
N LYS A 233 -10.11 -10.76 -9.82
CA LYS A 233 -9.28 -9.64 -10.26
C LYS A 233 -8.81 -8.87 -9.02
N VAL A 234 -7.50 -8.64 -8.93
CA VAL A 234 -6.91 -7.88 -7.83
C VAL A 234 -6.36 -6.57 -8.38
N TRP A 235 -6.61 -5.49 -7.65
CA TRP A 235 -6.00 -4.21 -7.98
C TRP A 235 -4.64 -4.10 -7.26
N TYR A 236 -3.59 -4.34 -7.99
CA TYR A 236 -2.22 -4.22 -7.50
C TYR A 236 -1.73 -2.79 -7.57
N GLU A 237 -0.79 -2.43 -6.71
CA GLU A 237 -0.08 -1.15 -6.82
C GLU A 237 0.58 -1.03 -8.22
N ASN A 238 0.67 0.19 -8.74
CA ASN A 238 1.17 0.48 -10.10
C ASN A 238 0.33 -0.08 -11.27
N TYR A 239 -0.88 -0.57 -11.02
CA TYR A 239 -1.84 -0.96 -12.05
C TYR A 239 -2.99 0.03 -12.15
N ASP A 240 -3.44 0.30 -13.36
CA ASP A 240 -4.52 1.27 -13.61
C ASP A 240 -5.91 0.71 -13.24
N ALA A 241 -6.04 -0.62 -13.21
CA ALA A 241 -7.29 -1.31 -12.92
C ALA A 241 -7.06 -2.72 -12.34
N PRO A 242 -8.08 -3.35 -11.72
CA PRO A 242 -7.99 -4.73 -11.26
C PRO A 242 -7.74 -5.70 -12.43
N LYS A 243 -6.73 -6.57 -12.29
CA LYS A 243 -6.31 -7.53 -13.33
C LYS A 243 -6.05 -8.91 -12.72
N TYR A 244 -6.10 -9.92 -13.59
CA TYR A 244 -5.60 -11.26 -13.29
C TYR A 244 -4.11 -11.29 -13.61
N VAL A 245 -3.26 -11.45 -12.62
CA VAL A 245 -1.80 -11.49 -12.81
C VAL A 245 -1.21 -12.64 -12.02
N TRP A 246 -0.32 -13.40 -12.66
CA TRP A 246 0.50 -14.39 -12.00
C TRP A 246 1.97 -13.93 -11.98
N GLN A 247 2.49 -13.71 -10.78
CA GLN A 247 3.89 -13.41 -10.49
C GLN A 247 4.16 -13.85 -9.05
N SER A 248 4.72 -15.04 -8.88
CA SER A 248 4.90 -15.68 -7.55
C SER A 248 5.98 -15.01 -6.70
N THR A 249 6.96 -14.37 -7.33
CA THR A 249 8.06 -13.69 -6.65
C THR A 249 8.16 -12.25 -7.13
N ALA A 250 8.35 -11.34 -6.21
CA ALA A 250 8.74 -9.99 -6.53
C ALA A 250 10.27 -9.96 -6.66
N SER A 251 10.77 -9.85 -7.88
CA SER A 251 12.23 -9.72 -8.14
C SER A 251 12.76 -8.32 -7.84
N ASN A 252 11.87 -7.39 -7.55
CA ASN A 252 12.14 -5.97 -7.31
C ASN A 252 11.57 -5.52 -5.96
N THR A 253 11.46 -4.22 -5.79
CA THR A 253 10.83 -3.53 -4.65
C THR A 253 9.31 -3.70 -4.55
N ASP A 254 8.69 -4.47 -5.43
CA ASP A 254 7.26 -4.79 -5.38
C ASP A 254 6.99 -5.87 -4.32
N PHE A 255 6.82 -5.50 -3.08
CA PHE A 255 6.53 -6.40 -1.95
C PHE A 255 5.15 -7.09 -2.04
N GLU A 256 4.69 -7.36 -3.24
CA GLU A 256 3.32 -7.78 -3.54
C GLU A 256 3.31 -8.96 -4.53
N PRO A 257 3.32 -10.21 -4.04
CA PRO A 257 3.18 -11.38 -4.91
C PRO A 257 1.79 -11.38 -5.56
N LYS A 258 1.75 -11.73 -6.85
CA LYS A 258 0.54 -11.75 -7.65
C LYS A 258 0.17 -13.20 -7.95
N LEU A 259 -0.88 -13.70 -7.33
CA LEU A 259 -1.16 -15.13 -7.23
C LEU A 259 -2.41 -15.59 -7.99
N SER A 260 -2.85 -14.85 -9.03
CA SER A 260 -4.04 -15.24 -9.79
C SER A 260 -3.83 -16.54 -10.57
N LEU A 261 -4.59 -17.58 -10.23
CA LEU A 261 -4.59 -18.87 -10.94
C LEU A 261 -5.41 -18.83 -12.22
N SER A 262 -6.31 -17.87 -12.38
CA SER A 262 -7.21 -17.77 -13.54
C SER A 262 -6.47 -17.78 -14.88
N PRO A 263 -5.38 -17.01 -15.11
CA PRO A 263 -4.64 -17.07 -16.38
C PRO A 263 -3.98 -18.42 -16.63
N LEU A 264 -3.48 -19.08 -15.58
CA LEU A 264 -2.83 -20.39 -15.67
C LEU A 264 -3.84 -21.47 -16.04
N THR A 265 -4.97 -21.50 -15.33
CA THR A 265 -6.06 -22.47 -15.59
C THR A 265 -6.60 -22.31 -16.99
N PHE A 266 -6.88 -21.09 -17.44
CA PHE A 266 -7.36 -20.84 -18.80
C PHE A 266 -6.32 -21.25 -19.85
N GLY A 267 -5.04 -20.93 -19.62
CA GLY A 267 -3.96 -21.34 -20.51
C GLY A 267 -3.85 -22.86 -20.65
N THR A 268 -3.94 -23.58 -19.54
CA THR A 268 -3.89 -25.05 -19.51
C THR A 268 -5.09 -25.67 -20.22
N LEU A 269 -6.31 -25.20 -19.96
CA LEU A 269 -7.50 -25.66 -20.64
C LEU A 269 -7.44 -25.41 -22.15
N LYS A 270 -7.00 -24.23 -22.54
CA LYS A 270 -6.79 -23.87 -23.96
C LYS A 270 -5.77 -24.78 -24.64
N ALA A 271 -4.63 -25.02 -23.98
CA ALA A 271 -3.61 -25.91 -24.51
C ALA A 271 -4.11 -27.36 -24.67
N ALA A 272 -4.80 -27.87 -23.65
CA ALA A 272 -5.42 -29.20 -23.70
C ALA A 272 -6.45 -29.33 -24.83
N PHE A 273 -7.30 -28.31 -25.01
CA PHE A 273 -8.30 -28.29 -26.09
C PHE A 273 -7.65 -28.35 -27.48
N TYR A 274 -6.61 -27.53 -27.73
CA TYR A 274 -5.88 -27.57 -29.00
C TYR A 274 -5.15 -28.90 -29.23
N ALA A 275 -4.54 -29.46 -28.19
CA ALA A 275 -3.89 -30.76 -28.27
C ALA A 275 -4.90 -31.85 -28.64
N MET A 276 -6.11 -31.85 -28.08
CA MET A 276 -7.18 -32.79 -28.41
C MET A 276 -7.66 -32.65 -29.86
N ILE A 277 -7.80 -31.43 -30.37
CA ILE A 277 -8.20 -31.19 -31.78
C ILE A 277 -7.21 -31.84 -32.75
N LEU A 278 -5.92 -31.86 -32.44
CA LEU A 278 -4.91 -32.49 -33.28
C LEU A 278 -4.80 -34.00 -33.01
N ALA A 279 -4.79 -34.40 -31.74
CA ALA A 279 -4.58 -35.80 -31.37
C ALA A 279 -5.77 -36.73 -31.74
N ALA A 280 -7.02 -36.27 -31.59
CA ALA A 280 -8.17 -37.12 -31.85
C ALA A 280 -8.28 -37.55 -33.31
N PRO A 281 -8.18 -36.67 -34.34
CA PRO A 281 -8.18 -37.09 -35.74
C PRO A 281 -7.05 -38.04 -36.09
N LEU A 282 -5.83 -37.78 -35.58
CA LEU A 282 -4.66 -38.64 -35.78
C LEU A 282 -4.86 -40.02 -35.17
N ALA A 283 -5.38 -40.09 -33.93
CA ALA A 283 -5.71 -41.38 -33.28
C ALA A 283 -6.75 -42.17 -34.02
N ILE A 284 -7.83 -41.52 -34.51
CA ILE A 284 -8.86 -42.15 -35.33
C ILE A 284 -8.26 -42.66 -36.64
N ALA A 285 -7.48 -41.87 -37.35
CA ALA A 285 -6.80 -42.26 -38.58
C ALA A 285 -5.86 -43.45 -38.36
N ALA A 286 -5.06 -43.43 -37.30
CA ALA A 286 -4.20 -44.54 -36.91
C ALA A 286 -5.00 -45.83 -36.59
N ALA A 287 -6.10 -45.71 -35.86
CA ALA A 287 -6.95 -46.83 -35.52
C ALA A 287 -7.61 -47.45 -36.78
N ILE A 288 -8.08 -46.64 -37.73
CA ILE A 288 -8.61 -47.09 -38.99
C ILE A 288 -7.53 -47.81 -39.80
N TYR A 289 -6.31 -47.23 -39.90
CA TYR A 289 -5.18 -47.84 -40.61
C TYR A 289 -4.84 -49.20 -40.02
N THR A 290 -4.67 -49.31 -38.70
CA THR A 290 -4.34 -50.59 -38.06
C THR A 290 -5.46 -51.62 -38.08
N ALA A 291 -6.72 -51.22 -38.30
CA ALA A 291 -7.84 -52.13 -38.46
C ALA A 291 -7.96 -52.71 -39.89
N TYR A 292 -7.49 -52.00 -40.90
CA TYR A 292 -7.59 -52.37 -42.30
C TYR A 292 -6.31 -53.00 -42.89
N PHE A 293 -5.18 -52.75 -42.28
CA PHE A 293 -3.86 -53.24 -42.68
C PHE A 293 -3.14 -54.01 -41.55
#